data_886f42a738598f33e90e384b7b3c061d
#
_entry.id   886f42a738598f33e90e384b7b3c061d
#
_cell.length_a   1.000
_cell.length_b   1.000
_cell.length_c   1.000
_cell.angle_alpha   90.00
_cell.angle_beta   90.00
_cell.angle_gamma   90.00
#
_symmetry.space_group_name_H-M   'P 1'
#
loop_
_entity.id
_entity.type
_entity.pdbx_description
1 polymer ?
#
loop_
_entity_poly.entity_id
_entity_poly.type
_entity_poly.pdbx_seq_one_letter_code
_entity_poly.pdbx_strand_id
1 'polypeptide(L)'
;MMNISEKKRLYTTTELLSIGATYYEIEKMVNAGILYKLDKSVYETVKYSGEESDFYYAMAYAPKGVVCLMSAAVHYGLSTCRPSEVDIAIPRNHKVSTLPEWPPLHVVSFTGDRYSVGIVEQIEDDNKYNIYDIEKTIIDILFYRNKVGIEETKEILINYLGRSDRDLNKLHEYAQKLRCEKILRTYLEILI
;
A
#
# COMPACT_ATOMS: atom_id res chain seq x y z
N MET A 1 28.05 -12.68 14.18
CA MET A 1 26.60 -12.95 14.14
C MET A 1 25.97 -11.80 13.41
N MET A 2 25.26 -12.03 12.32
CA MET A 2 24.60 -10.97 11.59
C MET A 2 23.50 -10.34 12.46
N ASN A 3 23.48 -9.01 12.56
CA ASN A 3 22.52 -8.31 13.37
C ASN A 3 21.27 -8.03 12.52
N ILE A 4 20.21 -8.80 12.72
CA ILE A 4 18.89 -8.56 12.13
C ILE A 4 18.21 -7.52 13.02
N SER A 5 17.66 -6.47 12.39
CA SER A 5 16.93 -5.44 13.12
C SER A 5 15.63 -5.99 13.71
N GLU A 6 15.41 -5.76 14.98
CA GLU A 6 14.13 -6.07 15.66
C GLU A 6 13.03 -5.06 15.31
N LYS A 7 13.39 -3.96 14.61
CA LYS A 7 12.46 -2.93 14.12
C LYS A 7 11.96 -3.18 12.71
N LYS A 8 12.49 -4.20 12.02
CA LYS A 8 11.99 -4.63 10.72
C LYS A 8 11.17 -5.91 10.88
N ARG A 9 9.90 -5.84 10.47
CA ARG A 9 8.95 -6.96 10.61
C ARG A 9 9.29 -8.11 9.66
N LEU A 10 9.45 -7.81 8.38
CA LEU A 10 9.58 -8.82 7.33
C LEU A 10 10.85 -8.60 6.50
N TYR A 11 11.46 -9.69 6.14
CA TYR A 11 12.58 -9.75 5.21
C TYR A 11 12.27 -10.66 4.04
N THR A 12 12.61 -10.21 2.84
CA THR A 12 12.69 -11.10 1.69
C THR A 12 14.06 -11.78 1.64
N THR A 13 14.15 -12.93 0.96
CA THR A 13 15.44 -13.58 0.70
C THR A 13 16.44 -12.60 0.07
N THR A 14 15.96 -11.79 -0.90
CA THR A 14 16.81 -10.80 -1.60
C THR A 14 17.38 -9.76 -0.64
N GLU A 15 16.57 -9.26 0.28
CA GLU A 15 17.03 -8.29 1.29
C GLU A 15 18.05 -8.93 2.24
N LEU A 16 17.81 -10.16 2.72
CA LEU A 16 18.76 -10.88 3.59
C LEU A 16 20.10 -11.08 2.89
N LEU A 17 20.10 -11.48 1.61
CA LEU A 17 21.31 -11.60 0.83
C LEU A 17 22.02 -10.26 0.62
N SER A 18 21.27 -9.17 0.41
CA SER A 18 21.83 -7.82 0.20
C SER A 18 22.55 -7.27 1.43
N ILE A 19 22.11 -7.64 2.63
CA ILE A 19 22.78 -7.27 3.89
C ILE A 19 23.90 -8.25 4.28
N GLY A 20 24.24 -9.19 3.38
CA GLY A 20 25.41 -10.08 3.51
C GLY A 20 25.12 -11.47 4.07
N ALA A 21 23.85 -11.87 4.24
CA ALA A 21 23.53 -13.24 4.62
C ALA A 21 23.82 -14.22 3.49
N THR A 22 24.22 -15.42 3.83
CA THR A 22 24.21 -16.57 2.93
C THR A 22 22.94 -17.40 3.14
N TYR A 23 22.55 -18.22 2.17
CA TYR A 23 21.42 -19.15 2.34
C TYR A 23 21.57 -20.05 3.58
N TYR A 24 22.79 -20.49 3.85
CA TYR A 24 23.11 -21.30 5.04
C TYR A 24 22.85 -20.53 6.33
N GLU A 25 23.22 -19.25 6.40
CA GLU A 25 22.98 -18.41 7.57
C GLU A 25 21.50 -18.10 7.76
N ILE A 26 20.75 -17.90 6.68
CA ILE A 26 19.28 -17.73 6.73
C ILE A 26 18.65 -18.98 7.36
N GLU A 27 19.01 -20.17 6.86
CA GLU A 27 18.49 -21.43 7.40
C GLU A 27 18.88 -21.61 8.88
N LYS A 28 20.12 -21.29 9.25
CA LYS A 28 20.57 -21.31 10.64
C LYS A 28 19.76 -20.36 11.53
N MET A 29 19.40 -19.17 11.05
CA MET A 29 18.57 -18.22 11.78
C MET A 29 17.12 -18.72 11.95
N VAL A 30 16.56 -19.39 10.96
CA VAL A 30 15.24 -20.04 11.06
C VAL A 30 15.30 -21.16 12.08
N ASN A 31 16.30 -22.03 12.03
CA ASN A 31 16.48 -23.13 12.98
C ASN A 31 16.75 -22.65 14.43
N ALA A 32 17.37 -21.48 14.58
CA ALA A 32 17.61 -20.84 15.87
C ALA A 32 16.42 -20.05 16.40
N GLY A 33 15.28 -19.99 15.67
CA GLY A 33 14.10 -19.24 16.06
C GLY A 33 14.28 -17.70 16.05
N ILE A 34 15.20 -17.20 15.25
CA ILE A 34 15.42 -15.75 15.04
C ILE A 34 14.49 -15.24 13.94
N LEU A 35 14.32 -16.06 12.89
CA LEU A 35 13.40 -15.80 11.80
C LEU A 35 12.35 -16.91 11.72
N TYR A 36 11.13 -16.54 11.40
CA TYR A 36 10.06 -17.48 11.04
C TYR A 36 9.84 -17.41 9.53
N LYS A 37 9.87 -18.54 8.85
CA LYS A 37 9.66 -18.61 7.42
C LYS A 37 8.16 -18.63 7.11
N LEU A 38 7.65 -17.55 6.47
CA LEU A 38 6.25 -17.42 6.09
C LEU A 38 5.97 -18.07 4.73
N ASP A 39 6.91 -17.92 3.77
CA ASP A 39 6.82 -18.44 2.41
C ASP A 39 8.21 -18.73 1.86
N LYS A 40 8.30 -19.19 0.59
CA LYS A 40 9.58 -19.53 -0.07
C LYS A 40 10.64 -18.45 0.03
N SER A 41 10.22 -17.18 0.03
CA SER A 41 11.12 -16.03 -0.02
C SER A 41 10.84 -14.97 1.02
N VAL A 42 9.92 -15.19 1.97
CA VAL A 42 9.50 -14.21 2.98
C VAL A 42 9.71 -14.79 4.38
N TYR A 43 10.35 -13.99 5.23
CA TYR A 43 10.69 -14.34 6.60
C TYR A 43 10.22 -13.24 7.54
N GLU A 44 9.69 -13.61 8.69
CA GLU A 44 9.27 -12.72 9.75
C GLU A 44 10.29 -12.70 10.87
N THR A 45 10.58 -11.52 11.42
CA THR A 45 11.43 -11.37 12.60
C THR A 45 10.64 -11.77 13.86
N VAL A 46 11.10 -12.79 14.57
CA VAL A 46 10.38 -13.33 15.74
C VAL A 46 10.28 -12.31 16.88
N LYS A 47 11.28 -11.44 17.02
CA LYS A 47 11.34 -10.40 18.07
C LYS A 47 11.03 -9.02 17.54
N TYR A 48 9.98 -8.90 16.72
CA TYR A 48 9.56 -7.58 16.25
C TYR A 48 9.02 -6.72 17.39
N SER A 49 9.48 -5.48 17.48
CA SER A 49 9.13 -4.53 18.54
C SER A 49 8.48 -3.23 18.03
N GLY A 50 8.21 -3.14 16.74
CA GLY A 50 7.58 -1.98 16.11
C GLY A 50 6.05 -2.06 16.04
N GLU A 51 5.43 -1.09 15.40
CA GLU A 51 4.00 -1.09 15.14
C GLU A 51 3.61 -2.12 14.09
N GLU A 52 2.49 -2.81 14.31
CA GLU A 52 1.97 -3.78 13.36
C GLU A 52 1.23 -3.08 12.22
N SER A 53 1.59 -3.41 10.98
CA SER A 53 0.91 -2.92 9.79
C SER A 53 0.82 -4.02 8.74
N ASP A 54 -0.40 -4.25 8.26
CA ASP A 54 -0.67 -5.18 7.15
C ASP A 54 0.04 -4.76 5.86
N PHE A 55 0.43 -3.48 5.73
CA PHE A 55 1.13 -2.97 4.57
C PHE A 55 2.55 -3.53 4.43
N TYR A 56 3.20 -3.88 5.54
CA TYR A 56 4.52 -4.53 5.50
C TYR A 56 4.43 -5.90 4.83
N TYR A 57 3.39 -6.69 5.18
CA TYR A 57 3.14 -7.98 4.53
C TYR A 57 2.87 -7.80 3.05
N ALA A 58 2.02 -6.82 2.70
CA ALA A 58 1.72 -6.52 1.31
C ALA A 58 2.99 -6.23 0.49
N MET A 59 3.93 -5.44 1.03
CA MET A 59 5.18 -5.12 0.32
C MET A 59 6.13 -6.31 0.23
N ALA A 60 6.16 -7.19 1.21
CA ALA A 60 6.99 -8.40 1.15
C ALA A 60 6.57 -9.35 0.02
N TYR A 61 5.26 -9.48 -0.22
CA TYR A 61 4.71 -10.31 -1.31
C TYR A 61 4.59 -9.56 -2.64
N ALA A 62 4.42 -8.25 -2.60
CA ALA A 62 4.32 -7.38 -3.77
C ALA A 62 5.33 -6.23 -3.71
N PRO A 63 6.65 -6.46 -3.95
CA PRO A 63 7.68 -5.43 -3.79
C PRO A 63 7.51 -4.20 -4.68
N LYS A 64 6.74 -4.32 -5.78
CA LYS A 64 6.32 -3.21 -6.65
C LYS A 64 4.89 -2.76 -6.38
N GLY A 65 4.30 -3.21 -5.28
CA GLY A 65 2.98 -2.80 -4.87
C GLY A 65 2.96 -1.35 -4.38
N VAL A 66 1.80 -0.75 -4.50
CA VAL A 66 1.49 0.57 -3.93
C VAL A 66 0.14 0.46 -3.25
N VAL A 67 0.07 0.74 -1.96
CA VAL A 67 -1.20 0.75 -1.22
C VAL A 67 -2.14 1.78 -1.87
N CYS A 68 -3.37 1.36 -2.17
CA CYS A 68 -4.30 2.15 -2.97
C CYS A 68 -5.74 2.06 -2.46
N LEU A 69 -6.66 2.70 -3.18
CA LEU A 69 -8.11 2.63 -2.97
C LEU A 69 -8.52 2.76 -1.49
N MET A 70 -9.35 1.83 -0.99
CA MET A 70 -9.89 1.91 0.36
C MET A 70 -8.82 1.79 1.44
N SER A 71 -7.79 0.97 1.23
CA SER A 71 -6.67 0.87 2.17
C SER A 71 -5.91 2.19 2.33
N ALA A 72 -5.67 2.91 1.24
CA ALA A 72 -5.07 4.24 1.29
C ALA A 72 -6.05 5.27 1.89
N ALA A 73 -7.34 5.22 1.55
CA ALA A 73 -8.35 6.13 2.09
C ALA A 73 -8.46 6.01 3.63
N VAL A 74 -8.46 4.78 4.15
CA VAL A 74 -8.47 4.54 5.60
C VAL A 74 -7.18 5.00 6.27
N HIS A 75 -6.02 4.74 5.65
CA HIS A 75 -4.73 5.22 6.14
C HIS A 75 -4.71 6.74 6.34
N TYR A 76 -5.27 7.50 5.41
CA TYR A 76 -5.37 8.95 5.50
C TYR A 76 -6.56 9.46 6.35
N GLY A 77 -7.30 8.57 6.99
CA GLY A 77 -8.47 8.94 7.80
C GLY A 77 -9.64 9.49 6.99
N LEU A 78 -9.73 9.13 5.71
CA LEU A 78 -10.81 9.57 4.81
C LEU A 78 -12.07 8.70 4.92
N SER A 79 -11.95 7.49 5.46
CA SER A 79 -13.08 6.60 5.76
C SER A 79 -12.80 5.80 7.01
N THR A 80 -13.85 5.40 7.71
CA THR A 80 -13.82 4.50 8.86
C THR A 80 -14.09 3.04 8.46
N CYS A 81 -14.50 2.81 7.23
CA CYS A 81 -14.78 1.48 6.68
C CYS A 81 -13.46 0.72 6.46
N ARG A 82 -13.16 -0.25 7.32
CA ARG A 82 -12.00 -1.11 7.16
C ARG A 82 -12.26 -2.15 6.08
N PRO A 83 -11.49 -2.15 4.97
CA PRO A 83 -11.59 -3.21 3.98
C PRO A 83 -11.13 -4.55 4.59
N SER A 84 -11.72 -5.65 4.13
CA SER A 84 -11.33 -7.01 4.53
C SER A 84 -10.00 -7.47 3.91
N GLU A 85 -9.52 -6.76 2.91
CA GLU A 85 -8.31 -7.05 2.16
C GLU A 85 -7.46 -5.77 2.04
N VAL A 86 -6.17 -5.91 1.88
CA VAL A 86 -5.29 -4.77 1.58
C VAL A 86 -5.30 -4.50 0.08
N ASP A 87 -5.76 -3.32 -0.32
CA ASP A 87 -5.76 -2.90 -1.71
C ASP A 87 -4.36 -2.52 -2.18
N ILE A 88 -3.81 -3.26 -3.14
CA ILE A 88 -2.48 -3.05 -3.71
C ILE A 88 -2.54 -2.86 -5.21
N ALA A 89 -2.08 -1.71 -5.70
CA ALA A 89 -1.85 -1.48 -7.12
C ALA A 89 -0.50 -2.02 -7.55
N ILE A 90 -0.48 -2.77 -8.66
CA ILE A 90 0.75 -3.22 -9.32
C ILE A 90 0.79 -2.77 -10.79
N PRO A 91 1.98 -2.64 -11.40
CA PRO A 91 2.07 -2.40 -12.83
C PRO A 91 1.45 -3.56 -13.62
N ARG A 92 0.76 -3.26 -14.72
CA ARG A 92 0.06 -4.26 -15.55
C ARG A 92 0.94 -5.45 -15.98
N ASN A 93 2.23 -5.21 -16.16
CA ASN A 93 3.18 -6.25 -16.60
C ASN A 93 3.76 -7.07 -15.45
N HIS A 94 3.29 -6.87 -14.23
CA HIS A 94 3.74 -7.59 -13.05
C HIS A 94 2.61 -8.45 -12.49
N LYS A 95 3.00 -9.54 -11.84
CA LYS A 95 2.10 -10.43 -11.13
C LYS A 95 2.67 -10.69 -9.74
N VAL A 96 1.80 -10.75 -8.76
CA VAL A 96 2.12 -11.32 -7.45
C VAL A 96 2.06 -12.83 -7.61
N SER A 97 3.18 -13.51 -7.45
CA SER A 97 3.29 -14.96 -7.70
C SER A 97 2.65 -15.79 -6.59
N THR A 98 2.72 -15.30 -5.36
CA THR A 98 2.15 -15.93 -4.18
C THR A 98 1.44 -14.87 -3.37
N LEU A 99 0.22 -15.13 -2.96
CA LEU A 99 -0.52 -14.27 -2.04
C LEU A 99 -0.35 -14.81 -0.62
N PRO A 100 -0.24 -13.95 0.40
CA PRO A 100 -0.23 -14.39 1.79
C PRO A 100 -1.59 -14.98 2.19
N GLU A 101 -1.59 -15.90 3.16
CA GLU A 101 -2.83 -16.34 3.79
C GLU A 101 -3.45 -15.20 4.61
N TRP A 102 -2.60 -14.37 5.21
CA TRP A 102 -2.97 -13.18 5.97
C TRP A 102 -1.89 -12.10 5.88
N PRO A 103 -2.26 -10.82 5.74
CA PRO A 103 -3.59 -10.30 5.39
C PRO A 103 -3.96 -10.65 3.93
N PRO A 104 -5.25 -10.82 3.60
CA PRO A 104 -5.67 -10.99 2.22
C PRO A 104 -5.31 -9.75 1.39
N LEU A 105 -4.86 -9.95 0.15
CA LEU A 105 -4.49 -8.86 -0.75
C LEU A 105 -5.46 -8.79 -1.93
N HIS A 106 -6.10 -7.63 -2.11
CA HIS A 106 -6.81 -7.28 -3.33
C HIS A 106 -5.85 -6.59 -4.31
N VAL A 107 -5.42 -7.32 -5.33
CA VAL A 107 -4.41 -6.83 -6.29
C VAL A 107 -5.09 -6.21 -7.50
N VAL A 108 -4.82 -4.91 -7.74
CA VAL A 108 -5.35 -4.14 -8.86
C VAL A 108 -4.22 -3.80 -9.83
N SER A 109 -4.42 -4.06 -11.12
CA SER A 109 -3.45 -3.69 -12.16
C SER A 109 -3.68 -2.27 -12.65
N PHE A 110 -2.68 -1.39 -12.49
CA PHE A 110 -2.68 -0.03 -13.02
C PHE A 110 -1.70 0.10 -14.20
N THR A 111 -1.99 1.02 -15.11
CA THR A 111 -1.19 1.23 -16.33
C THR A 111 -0.73 2.67 -16.46
N GLY A 112 0.49 2.86 -16.97
CA GLY A 112 1.03 4.18 -17.29
C GLY A 112 0.96 5.15 -16.11
N ASP A 113 0.47 6.35 -16.37
CA ASP A 113 0.38 7.41 -15.36
C ASP A 113 -0.48 7.02 -14.14
N ARG A 114 -1.51 6.17 -14.33
CA ARG A 114 -2.32 5.72 -13.20
C ARG A 114 -1.52 4.92 -12.18
N TYR A 115 -0.49 4.21 -12.61
CA TYR A 115 0.41 3.53 -11.67
C TYR A 115 1.48 4.49 -11.12
N SER A 116 2.14 5.28 -11.96
CA SER A 116 3.36 6.00 -11.59
C SER A 116 3.15 7.32 -10.85
N VAL A 117 1.96 7.93 -10.97
CA VAL A 117 1.67 9.25 -10.37
C VAL A 117 1.28 9.10 -8.91
N GLY A 118 1.79 9.98 -8.06
CA GLY A 118 1.37 10.11 -6.67
C GLY A 118 1.90 9.03 -5.73
N ILE A 119 2.94 8.27 -6.11
CA ILE A 119 3.57 7.30 -5.22
C ILE A 119 4.41 8.04 -4.17
N VAL A 120 4.18 7.70 -2.91
CA VAL A 120 4.94 8.17 -1.74
C VAL A 120 5.50 6.97 -1.00
N GLU A 121 6.80 6.98 -0.70
CA GLU A 121 7.42 5.99 0.18
C GLU A 121 7.17 6.41 1.64
N GLN A 122 6.57 5.54 2.41
CA GLN A 122 6.45 5.65 3.86
C GLN A 122 7.52 4.79 4.52
N ILE A 123 8.15 5.36 5.53
CA ILE A 123 9.20 4.69 6.32
C ILE A 123 8.79 4.78 7.79
N GLU A 124 8.55 3.64 8.38
CA GLU A 124 8.22 3.50 9.80
C GLU A 124 9.24 2.55 10.42
N ASP A 125 10.12 3.07 11.28
CA ASP A 125 11.31 2.38 11.74
C ASP A 125 12.16 1.87 10.53
N ASP A 126 12.41 0.55 10.46
CA ASP A 126 13.12 -0.08 9.34
C ASP A 126 12.19 -0.70 8.30
N ASN A 127 10.88 -0.46 8.40
CA ASN A 127 9.90 -0.94 7.46
C ASN A 127 9.54 0.14 6.44
N LYS A 128 9.37 -0.29 5.20
CA LYS A 128 9.04 0.59 4.08
C LYS A 128 7.84 0.06 3.31
N TYR A 129 6.97 0.96 2.91
CA TYR A 129 5.91 0.65 1.96
C TYR A 129 5.61 1.85 1.07
N ASN A 130 5.11 1.57 -0.12
CA ASN A 130 4.63 2.59 -1.02
C ASN A 130 3.12 2.75 -0.87
N ILE A 131 2.66 3.98 -0.88
CA ILE A 131 1.25 4.32 -0.85
C ILE A 131 0.99 5.48 -1.82
N TYR A 132 -0.19 5.54 -2.42
CA TYR A 132 -0.56 6.73 -3.16
C TYR A 132 -0.86 7.89 -2.20
N ASP A 133 -0.47 9.11 -2.58
CA ASP A 133 -0.82 10.31 -1.84
C ASP A 133 -2.35 10.55 -1.81
N ILE A 134 -2.76 11.51 -0.97
CA ILE A 134 -4.18 11.75 -0.69
C ILE A 134 -4.94 12.10 -1.98
N GLU A 135 -4.44 13.03 -2.79
CA GLU A 135 -5.11 13.51 -4.00
C GLU A 135 -5.23 12.40 -5.04
N LYS A 136 -4.16 11.60 -5.19
CA LYS A 136 -4.20 10.45 -6.08
C LYS A 136 -5.20 9.39 -5.60
N THR A 137 -5.27 9.18 -4.29
CA THR A 137 -6.26 8.28 -3.67
C THR A 137 -7.68 8.73 -3.99
N ILE A 138 -8.00 10.03 -3.85
CA ILE A 138 -9.31 10.60 -4.21
C ILE A 138 -9.64 10.33 -5.68
N ILE A 139 -8.70 10.59 -6.58
CA ILE A 139 -8.92 10.37 -8.02
C ILE A 139 -9.16 8.90 -8.36
N ASP A 140 -8.47 7.98 -7.70
CA ASP A 140 -8.68 6.55 -7.91
C ASP A 140 -10.03 6.08 -7.33
N ILE A 141 -10.42 6.56 -6.15
CA ILE A 141 -11.74 6.29 -5.57
C ILE A 141 -12.85 6.78 -6.51
N LEU A 142 -12.77 8.00 -7.04
CA LEU A 142 -13.72 8.53 -8.01
C LEU A 142 -13.77 7.70 -9.29
N PHE A 143 -12.62 7.25 -9.79
CA PHE A 143 -12.57 6.40 -10.98
C PHE A 143 -13.21 5.04 -10.74
N TYR A 144 -12.95 4.43 -9.60
CA TYR A 144 -13.47 3.11 -9.21
C TYR A 144 -14.76 3.16 -8.38
N ARG A 145 -15.47 4.30 -8.33
CA ARG A 145 -16.68 4.54 -7.51
C ARG A 145 -17.76 3.46 -7.61
N ASN A 146 -17.90 2.83 -8.77
CA ASN A 146 -18.89 1.75 -8.96
C ASN A 146 -18.48 0.44 -8.26
N LYS A 147 -17.19 0.28 -7.94
CA LYS A 147 -16.66 -0.87 -7.19
C LYS A 147 -16.52 -0.55 -5.70
N VAL A 148 -16.10 0.67 -5.39
CA VAL A 148 -15.94 1.18 -4.02
C VAL A 148 -17.30 1.35 -3.35
N GLY A 149 -18.28 1.85 -4.08
CA GLY A 149 -19.58 2.27 -3.58
C GLY A 149 -19.75 3.79 -3.72
N ILE A 150 -20.97 4.22 -4.06
CA ILE A 150 -21.26 5.65 -4.29
C ILE A 150 -21.25 6.41 -2.97
N GLU A 151 -21.79 5.84 -1.91
CA GLU A 151 -21.89 6.50 -0.60
C GLU A 151 -20.49 6.60 0.04
N GLU A 152 -19.69 5.55 -0.02
CA GLU A 152 -18.29 5.56 0.43
C GLU A 152 -17.46 6.60 -0.36
N THR A 153 -17.68 6.68 -1.66
CA THR A 153 -17.01 7.67 -2.52
C THR A 153 -17.35 9.10 -2.10
N LYS A 154 -18.63 9.38 -1.77
CA LYS A 154 -19.09 10.69 -1.27
C LYS A 154 -18.48 11.00 0.09
N GLU A 155 -18.55 10.05 1.03
CA GLU A 155 -17.96 10.20 2.37
C GLU A 155 -16.48 10.58 2.28
N ILE A 156 -15.71 9.82 1.51
CA ILE A 156 -14.27 10.04 1.32
C ILE A 156 -14.01 11.43 0.74
N LEU A 157 -14.77 11.85 -0.27
CA LEU A 157 -14.60 13.18 -0.86
C LEU A 157 -14.98 14.31 0.10
N ILE A 158 -16.06 14.16 0.86
CA ILE A 158 -16.47 15.13 1.90
C ILE A 158 -15.38 15.26 2.97
N ASN A 159 -14.87 14.13 3.46
CA ASN A 159 -13.81 14.11 4.46
C ASN A 159 -12.53 14.76 3.92
N TYR A 160 -12.17 14.52 2.65
CA TYR A 160 -11.05 15.20 2.00
C TYR A 160 -11.28 16.72 1.92
N LEU A 161 -12.45 17.18 1.48
CA LEU A 161 -12.78 18.60 1.35
C LEU A 161 -12.78 19.33 2.71
N GLY A 162 -13.03 18.61 3.80
CA GLY A 162 -12.95 19.13 5.18
C GLY A 162 -11.51 19.28 5.72
N ARG A 163 -10.50 18.74 5.06
CA ARG A 163 -9.12 18.80 5.53
C ARG A 163 -8.49 20.18 5.32
N SER A 164 -7.67 20.59 6.26
CA SER A 164 -6.87 21.84 6.14
C SER A 164 -5.65 21.70 5.23
N ASP A 165 -5.16 20.49 5.06
CA ASP A 165 -3.97 20.12 4.26
C ASP A 165 -4.31 19.65 2.84
N ARG A 166 -5.58 19.78 2.40
CA ARG A 166 -6.00 19.46 1.04
C ARG A 166 -5.31 20.35 0.01
N ASP A 167 -4.89 19.76 -1.11
CA ASP A 167 -4.35 20.49 -2.26
C ASP A 167 -5.28 20.34 -3.47
N LEU A 168 -6.16 21.33 -3.65
CA LEU A 168 -7.13 21.33 -4.75
C LEU A 168 -6.47 21.53 -6.12
N ASN A 169 -5.31 22.19 -6.20
CA ASN A 169 -4.57 22.35 -7.45
C ASN A 169 -4.02 21.01 -7.91
N LYS A 170 -3.38 20.29 -7.01
CA LYS A 170 -2.85 18.94 -7.25
C LYS A 170 -3.96 17.94 -7.58
N LEU A 171 -5.09 18.02 -6.86
CA LEU A 171 -6.26 17.19 -7.16
C LEU A 171 -6.75 17.42 -8.58
N HIS A 172 -6.84 18.68 -9.02
CA HIS A 172 -7.28 19.03 -10.38
C HIS A 172 -6.25 18.56 -11.43
N GLU A 173 -4.96 18.76 -11.20
CA GLU A 173 -3.89 18.28 -12.06
C GLU A 173 -3.96 16.76 -12.26
N TYR A 174 -4.13 16.00 -11.18
CA TYR A 174 -4.30 14.55 -11.24
C TYR A 174 -5.59 14.15 -11.96
N ALA A 175 -6.69 14.88 -11.74
CA ALA A 175 -7.95 14.64 -12.44
C ALA A 175 -7.81 14.79 -13.95
N GLN A 176 -7.10 15.82 -14.41
CA GLN A 176 -6.81 16.03 -15.83
C GLN A 176 -5.91 14.92 -16.39
N LYS A 177 -4.77 14.67 -15.74
CA LYS A 177 -3.79 13.68 -16.17
C LYS A 177 -4.35 12.27 -16.25
N LEU A 178 -5.22 11.91 -15.30
CA LEU A 178 -5.83 10.57 -15.20
C LEU A 178 -7.23 10.48 -15.82
N ARG A 179 -7.67 11.53 -16.56
CA ARG A 179 -8.94 11.60 -17.28
C ARG A 179 -10.17 11.40 -16.38
N CYS A 180 -10.12 11.95 -15.18
CA CYS A 180 -11.21 11.93 -14.19
C CYS A 180 -11.89 13.30 -14.00
N GLU A 181 -11.51 14.35 -14.72
CA GLU A 181 -11.96 15.73 -14.52
C GLU A 181 -13.48 15.85 -14.54
N LYS A 182 -14.14 15.23 -15.52
CA LYS A 182 -15.60 15.28 -15.63
C LYS A 182 -16.29 14.65 -14.40
N ILE A 183 -15.75 13.53 -13.93
CA ILE A 183 -16.29 12.83 -12.74
C ILE A 183 -16.09 13.70 -11.50
N LEU A 184 -14.89 14.22 -11.29
CA LEU A 184 -14.58 15.09 -10.16
C LEU A 184 -15.51 16.31 -10.14
N ARG A 185 -15.67 16.99 -11.27
CA ARG A 185 -16.59 18.14 -11.38
C ARG A 185 -18.01 17.79 -10.99
N THR A 186 -18.55 16.68 -11.51
CA THR A 186 -19.92 16.25 -11.17
C THR A 186 -20.10 16.04 -9.66
N TYR A 187 -19.12 15.42 -9.00
CA TYR A 187 -19.19 15.22 -7.55
C TYR A 187 -19.06 16.52 -6.77
N LEU A 188 -18.19 17.44 -7.18
CA LEU A 188 -18.04 18.75 -6.55
C LEU A 188 -19.31 19.60 -6.69
N GLU A 189 -19.96 19.61 -7.87
CA GLU A 189 -21.21 20.33 -8.12
C GLU A 189 -22.39 19.82 -7.26
N ILE A 190 -22.34 18.55 -6.83
CA ILE A 190 -23.38 17.96 -5.98
C ILE A 190 -23.12 18.24 -4.50
N LEU A 191 -21.84 18.36 -4.09
CA LEU A 191 -21.42 18.44 -2.69
C LEU A 191 -21.17 19.86 -2.19
N ILE A 192 -21.04 20.83 -3.11
CA ILE A 192 -20.82 22.25 -2.82
C ILE A 192 -22.04 23.07 -3.26
#